data_0165dd8f03a4f446b369bf66c730b13c
#
_entry.id   0165dd8f03a4f446b369bf66c730b13c
#
_cell.length_a   1.000
_cell.length_b   1.000
_cell.length_c   1.000
_cell.angle_alpha   90.00
_cell.angle_beta   90.00
_cell.angle_gamma   90.00
#
_symmetry.space_group_name_H-M   'P 1'
#
loop_
_entity.id
_entity.type
_entity.pdbx_description
1 polymer ?
#
loop_
_entity_poly.entity_id
_entity_poly.type
_entity_poly.pdbx_seq_one_letter_code
_entity_poly.pdbx_strand_id
1 'polypeptide(L)'
;MTVQPIRSEATIRAIKGIISKDKTANASRNLLLWIIGTNTGLRISDILKLKLKDVIDNKGEVRELLELVEQKTKRPRAIEIRPPVKREIEKFLKDTGAYDLNEYLFKDRRKGKEDLNKPITRVRAWQMINDWGRKAGVTYRIGTHTLRKVFGTFAFKAGIDLVYISEELGHRNVEVTKRYLGITKEATRKAFKDFEI
;
A
#
# COMPACT_ATOMS: atom_id res chain seq x y z
N MET A 1 -19.57 6.33 5.51
CA MET A 1 -18.52 6.59 6.54
C MET A 1 -17.14 6.32 5.92
N THR A 2 -16.20 7.24 6.10
CA THR A 2 -14.86 7.16 5.51
C THR A 2 -13.93 6.35 6.43
N VAL A 3 -13.13 5.44 5.88
CA VAL A 3 -12.07 4.75 6.65
C VAL A 3 -11.00 5.72 7.12
N GLN A 4 -10.38 5.43 8.26
CA GLN A 4 -9.35 6.28 8.84
C GLN A 4 -7.93 5.77 8.50
N PRO A 5 -6.91 6.65 8.49
CA PRO A 5 -5.51 6.23 8.45
C PRO A 5 -5.07 5.67 9.81
N ILE A 6 -4.14 4.74 9.79
CA ILE A 6 -3.38 4.38 10.99
C ILE A 6 -2.27 5.42 11.15
N ARG A 7 -2.29 6.17 12.25
CA ARG A 7 -1.39 7.31 12.49
C ARG A 7 -0.20 6.97 13.40
N SER A 8 -0.29 5.85 14.11
CA SER A 8 0.75 5.38 15.05
C SER A 8 1.76 4.49 14.32
N GLU A 9 3.03 4.85 14.39
CA GLU A 9 4.12 4.01 13.88
C GLU A 9 4.21 2.69 14.63
N ALA A 10 3.96 2.70 15.95
CA ALA A 10 3.94 1.48 16.74
C ALA A 10 2.90 0.48 16.21
N THR A 11 1.69 0.98 15.87
CA THR A 11 0.63 0.15 15.27
C THR A 11 1.03 -0.37 13.88
N ILE A 12 1.69 0.46 13.05
CA ILE A 12 2.21 0.02 11.74
C ILE A 12 3.24 -1.10 11.91
N ARG A 13 4.18 -0.93 12.86
CA ARG A 13 5.17 -1.98 13.20
C ARG A 13 4.52 -3.25 13.74
N ALA A 14 3.52 -3.11 14.61
CA ALA A 14 2.78 -4.25 15.16
C ALA A 14 2.08 -5.05 14.04
N ILE A 15 1.38 -4.38 13.10
CA ILE A 15 0.75 -5.04 11.96
C ILE A 15 1.78 -5.77 11.10
N LYS A 16 2.90 -5.12 10.78
CA LYS A 16 3.99 -5.76 10.04
C LYS A 16 4.50 -7.01 10.76
N GLY A 17 4.69 -6.93 12.07
CA GLY A 17 5.12 -8.06 12.91
C GLY A 17 4.09 -9.21 12.93
N ILE A 18 2.79 -8.90 13.01
CA ILE A 18 1.71 -9.90 12.93
C ILE A 18 1.74 -10.64 11.60
N ILE A 19 1.88 -9.92 10.48
CA ILE A 19 1.93 -10.52 9.14
C ILE A 19 3.20 -11.37 8.99
N SER A 20 4.35 -10.88 9.45
CA SER A 20 5.64 -11.58 9.34
C SER A 20 5.70 -12.87 10.18
N LYS A 21 4.93 -12.94 11.28
CA LYS A 21 4.84 -14.13 12.14
C LYS A 21 3.83 -15.17 11.65
N ASP A 22 3.07 -14.85 10.61
CA ASP A 22 2.15 -15.81 9.98
C ASP A 22 2.97 -16.95 9.34
N LYS A 23 2.70 -18.18 9.75
CA LYS A 23 3.40 -19.39 9.25
C LYS A 23 2.77 -19.98 7.99
N THR A 24 1.74 -19.33 7.44
CA THR A 24 1.09 -19.81 6.22
C THR A 24 1.93 -19.52 4.96
N ALA A 25 1.75 -20.31 3.93
CA ALA A 25 2.37 -20.09 2.61
C ALA A 25 2.01 -18.72 1.97
N ASN A 26 1.10 -17.98 2.59
CA ASN A 26 0.68 -16.67 2.12
C ASN A 26 1.38 -15.49 2.84
N ALA A 27 2.23 -15.77 3.84
CA ALA A 27 2.84 -14.73 4.68
C ALA A 27 3.62 -13.70 3.87
N SER A 28 4.54 -14.15 3.00
CA SER A 28 5.35 -13.26 2.15
C SER A 28 4.50 -12.43 1.19
N ARG A 29 3.49 -13.03 0.53
CA ARG A 29 2.53 -12.31 -0.30
C ARG A 29 1.78 -11.23 0.50
N ASN A 30 1.33 -11.57 1.70
CA ASN A 30 0.54 -10.68 2.55
C ASN A 30 1.39 -9.51 3.05
N LEU A 31 2.66 -9.77 3.40
CA LEU A 31 3.60 -8.74 3.81
C LEU A 31 3.93 -7.80 2.65
N LEU A 32 4.16 -8.35 1.45
CA LEU A 32 4.38 -7.56 0.25
C LEU A 32 3.18 -6.66 -0.07
N LEU A 33 1.94 -7.18 0.08
CA LEU A 33 0.71 -6.39 -0.09
C LEU A 33 0.68 -5.19 0.87
N TRP A 34 1.01 -5.42 2.13
CA TRP A 34 1.08 -4.39 3.15
C TRP A 34 2.13 -3.33 2.81
N ILE A 35 3.35 -3.77 2.47
CA ILE A 35 4.47 -2.87 2.16
C ILE A 35 4.20 -2.05 0.90
N ILE A 36 3.77 -2.66 -0.21
CA ILE A 36 3.40 -1.91 -1.42
C ILE A 36 2.28 -0.92 -1.10
N GLY A 37 1.21 -1.35 -0.43
CA GLY A 37 0.06 -0.49 -0.14
C GLY A 37 0.39 0.72 0.73
N THR A 38 1.34 0.59 1.66
CA THR A 38 1.73 1.67 2.58
C THR A 38 2.90 2.51 2.09
N ASN A 39 3.56 2.13 0.99
CA ASN A 39 4.74 2.85 0.47
C ASN A 39 4.58 3.42 -0.94
N THR A 40 3.51 3.07 -1.68
CA THR A 40 3.33 3.55 -3.07
C THR A 40 2.11 4.45 -3.25
N GLY A 41 1.23 4.50 -2.26
CA GLY A 41 -0.03 5.23 -2.39
C GLY A 41 -0.97 4.70 -3.48
N LEU A 42 -0.73 3.53 -4.05
CA LEU A 42 -1.60 2.91 -5.05
C LEU A 42 -2.98 2.54 -4.49
N ARG A 43 -3.98 2.51 -5.36
CA ARG A 43 -5.28 1.95 -4.99
C ARG A 43 -5.20 0.43 -4.93
N ILE A 44 -5.96 -0.19 -4.03
CA ILE A 44 -5.97 -1.65 -3.89
C ILE A 44 -6.32 -2.36 -5.20
N SER A 45 -7.21 -1.78 -6.03
CA SER A 45 -7.56 -2.32 -7.34
C SER A 45 -6.37 -2.42 -8.29
N ASP A 46 -5.45 -1.47 -8.19
CA ASP A 46 -4.26 -1.40 -9.02
C ASP A 46 -3.20 -2.37 -8.48
N ILE A 47 -3.00 -2.38 -7.16
CA ILE A 47 -2.08 -3.32 -6.49
C ILE A 47 -2.44 -4.78 -6.82
N LEU A 48 -3.71 -5.15 -6.68
CA LEU A 48 -4.14 -6.55 -6.88
C LEU A 48 -3.99 -7.04 -8.33
N LYS A 49 -3.83 -6.15 -9.29
CA LYS A 49 -3.61 -6.49 -10.70
C LYS A 49 -2.16 -6.58 -11.11
N LEU A 50 -1.24 -6.25 -10.21
CA LEU A 50 0.18 -6.35 -10.49
C LEU A 50 0.57 -7.80 -10.77
N LYS A 51 1.39 -7.98 -11.79
CA LYS A 51 2.04 -9.23 -12.17
C LYS A 51 3.52 -9.16 -11.86
N LEU A 52 4.20 -10.30 -11.86
CA LEU A 52 5.65 -10.34 -11.65
C LEU A 52 6.41 -9.44 -12.62
N LYS A 53 6.06 -9.44 -13.92
CA LYS A 53 6.66 -8.58 -14.95
C LYS A 53 6.57 -7.08 -14.67
N ASP A 54 5.63 -6.64 -13.81
CA ASP A 54 5.48 -5.23 -13.47
C ASP A 54 6.53 -4.79 -12.43
N VAL A 55 7.12 -5.74 -11.69
CA VAL A 55 8.06 -5.47 -10.59
C VAL A 55 9.45 -6.06 -10.81
N ILE A 56 9.61 -7.04 -11.72
CA ILE A 56 10.91 -7.60 -12.11
C ILE A 56 11.09 -7.57 -13.64
N ASP A 57 12.32 -7.58 -14.06
CA ASP A 57 12.69 -7.70 -15.48
C ASP A 57 12.84 -9.17 -15.91
N ASN A 58 13.28 -9.37 -17.15
CA ASN A 58 13.50 -10.71 -17.74
C ASN A 58 14.72 -11.45 -17.12
N LYS A 59 15.58 -10.75 -16.37
CA LYS A 59 16.70 -11.32 -15.63
C LYS A 59 16.33 -11.70 -14.21
N GLY A 60 15.11 -11.34 -13.76
CA GLY A 60 14.64 -11.52 -12.39
C GLY A 60 15.06 -10.41 -11.44
N GLU A 61 15.62 -9.32 -11.95
CA GLU A 61 16.03 -8.17 -11.16
C GLU A 61 14.83 -7.25 -10.90
N VAL A 62 14.76 -6.67 -9.70
CA VAL A 62 13.70 -5.74 -9.34
C VAL A 62 13.87 -4.44 -10.12
N ARG A 63 12.82 -4.03 -10.82
CA ARG A 63 12.77 -2.78 -11.58
C ARG A 63 12.94 -1.56 -10.69
N GLU A 64 13.42 -0.46 -11.26
CA GLU A 64 13.47 0.84 -10.57
C GLU A 64 12.10 1.51 -10.52
N LEU A 65 11.32 1.34 -11.59
CA LEU A 65 9.99 1.93 -11.75
C LEU A 65 8.91 0.86 -11.89
N LEU A 66 7.81 1.07 -11.20
CA LEU A 66 6.55 0.34 -11.37
C LEU A 66 5.66 1.16 -12.32
N GLU A 67 5.55 0.69 -13.56
CA GLU A 67 4.72 1.31 -14.59
C GLU A 67 3.38 0.58 -14.69
N LEU A 68 2.29 1.33 -14.68
CA LEU A 68 0.94 0.77 -14.76
C LEU A 68 -0.07 1.78 -15.35
N VAL A 69 -1.22 1.26 -15.78
CA VAL A 69 -2.40 2.06 -16.10
C VAL A 69 -3.42 1.93 -14.99
N GLU A 70 -3.72 3.03 -14.32
CA GLU A 70 -4.69 3.04 -13.21
C GLU A 70 -6.07 2.53 -13.65
N GLN A 71 -6.67 1.62 -12.89
CA GLN A 71 -7.96 1.02 -13.23
C GLN A 71 -9.11 2.04 -13.27
N LYS A 72 -9.08 3.01 -12.35
CA LYS A 72 -10.16 3.99 -12.18
C LYS A 72 -10.07 5.15 -13.16
N THR A 73 -8.87 5.67 -13.37
CA THR A 73 -8.66 6.92 -14.15
C THR A 73 -8.19 6.67 -15.57
N LYS A 74 -7.77 5.43 -15.87
CA LYS A 74 -7.16 5.01 -17.14
C LYS A 74 -5.93 5.82 -17.52
N ARG A 75 -5.25 6.43 -16.56
CA ARG A 75 -4.04 7.22 -16.79
C ARG A 75 -2.80 6.34 -16.60
N PRO A 76 -1.78 6.48 -17.43
CA PRO A 76 -0.48 5.87 -17.20
C PRO A 76 0.14 6.50 -15.94
N ARG A 77 0.89 5.69 -15.21
CA ARG A 77 1.59 6.10 -14.00
C ARG A 77 2.87 5.32 -13.84
N ALA A 78 3.95 6.01 -13.50
CA ALA A 78 5.22 5.45 -13.10
C ALA A 78 5.46 5.80 -11.62
N ILE A 79 5.88 4.84 -10.82
CA ILE A 79 6.13 4.99 -9.38
C ILE A 79 7.50 4.38 -9.09
N GLU A 80 8.35 5.12 -8.42
CA GLU A 80 9.65 4.61 -7.96
C GLU A 80 9.47 3.43 -6.99
N ILE A 81 10.17 2.34 -7.26
CA ILE A 81 10.26 1.18 -6.36
C ILE A 81 11.32 1.50 -5.29
N ARG A 82 10.91 2.22 -4.26
CA ARG A 82 11.76 2.65 -3.15
C ARG A 82 12.36 1.47 -2.37
N PRO A 83 13.49 1.65 -1.67
CA PRO A 83 14.21 0.56 -1.01
C PRO A 83 13.38 -0.37 -0.11
N PRO A 84 12.38 0.11 0.68
CA PRO A 84 11.53 -0.79 1.47
C PRO A 84 10.69 -1.75 0.61
N VAL A 85 10.21 -1.29 -0.55
CA VAL A 85 9.42 -2.09 -1.49
C VAL A 85 10.34 -3.07 -2.23
N LYS A 86 11.51 -2.60 -2.69
CA LYS A 86 12.52 -3.44 -3.37
C LYS A 86 12.90 -4.64 -2.51
N ARG A 87 13.34 -4.39 -1.28
CA ARG A 87 13.71 -5.47 -0.35
C ARG A 87 12.59 -6.49 -0.10
N GLU A 88 11.35 -6.04 -0.05
CA GLU A 88 10.21 -6.95 0.18
C GLU A 88 9.85 -7.76 -1.06
N ILE A 89 10.05 -7.19 -2.28
CA ILE A 89 9.90 -7.93 -3.54
C ILE A 89 10.98 -9.02 -3.61
N GLU A 90 12.25 -8.69 -3.38
CA GLU A 90 13.38 -9.63 -3.37
C GLU A 90 13.13 -10.77 -2.38
N LYS A 91 12.68 -10.42 -1.17
CA LYS A 91 12.31 -11.42 -0.15
C LYS A 91 11.15 -12.30 -0.61
N PHE A 92 10.10 -11.74 -1.19
CA PHE A 92 8.96 -12.49 -1.71
C PHE A 92 9.39 -13.49 -2.80
N LEU A 93 10.23 -13.07 -3.73
CA LEU A 93 10.76 -13.95 -4.78
C LEU A 93 11.55 -15.13 -4.18
N LYS A 94 12.43 -14.84 -3.23
CA LYS A 94 13.21 -15.87 -2.52
C LYS A 94 12.32 -16.87 -1.78
N ASP A 95 11.32 -16.36 -1.04
CA ASP A 95 10.44 -17.17 -0.20
C ASP A 95 9.48 -18.07 -1.01
N THR A 96 9.09 -17.60 -2.20
CA THR A 96 8.05 -18.28 -3.00
C THR A 96 8.58 -19.02 -4.22
N GLY A 97 9.81 -18.74 -4.65
CA GLY A 97 10.37 -19.26 -5.90
C GLY A 97 9.59 -18.79 -7.15
N ALA A 98 8.85 -17.68 -7.05
CA ALA A 98 8.03 -17.17 -8.15
C ALA A 98 8.91 -16.66 -9.31
N TYR A 99 8.66 -17.13 -10.53
CA TYR A 99 9.44 -16.82 -11.74
C TYR A 99 8.59 -16.56 -13.00
N ASP A 100 7.32 -16.97 -13.02
CA ASP A 100 6.44 -16.72 -14.17
C ASP A 100 6.04 -15.24 -14.21
N LEU A 101 6.60 -14.51 -15.16
CA LEU A 101 6.38 -13.07 -15.35
C LEU A 101 4.91 -12.70 -15.54
N ASN A 102 4.07 -13.62 -16.00
CA ASN A 102 2.63 -13.38 -16.21
C ASN A 102 1.79 -13.74 -14.99
N GLU A 103 2.38 -14.34 -13.95
CA GLU A 103 1.68 -14.67 -12.72
C GLU A 103 1.33 -13.37 -11.95
N TYR A 104 0.13 -13.37 -11.33
CA TYR A 104 -0.26 -12.28 -10.44
C TYR A 104 0.58 -12.29 -9.17
N LEU A 105 1.14 -11.13 -8.81
CA LEU A 105 1.92 -10.93 -7.61
C LEU A 105 1.13 -11.29 -6.33
N PHE A 106 -0.16 -11.02 -6.35
CA PHE A 106 -1.09 -11.29 -5.25
C PHE A 106 -2.06 -12.44 -5.59
N LYS A 107 -1.51 -13.54 -6.10
CA LYS A 107 -2.28 -14.73 -6.50
C LYS A 107 -3.11 -15.29 -5.34
N ASP A 108 -4.32 -15.75 -5.64
CA ASP A 108 -5.20 -16.44 -4.70
C ASP A 108 -4.76 -17.92 -4.59
N ARG A 109 -4.08 -18.27 -3.50
CA ARG A 109 -3.55 -19.61 -3.22
C ARG A 109 -4.42 -20.37 -2.22
N ARG A 110 -5.72 -20.15 -2.18
CA ARG A 110 -6.63 -20.95 -1.36
C ARG A 110 -6.85 -22.33 -1.97
N LYS A 111 -7.09 -23.32 -1.10
CA LYS A 111 -7.38 -24.71 -1.51
C LYS A 111 -8.42 -24.75 -2.64
N GLY A 112 -8.12 -25.47 -3.72
CA GLY A 112 -8.95 -25.55 -4.92
C GLY A 112 -8.85 -24.36 -5.88
N LYS A 113 -7.92 -23.42 -5.62
CA LYS A 113 -7.64 -22.26 -6.49
C LYS A 113 -6.15 -22.07 -6.78
N GLU A 114 -5.31 -23.00 -6.34
CA GLU A 114 -3.85 -22.94 -6.43
C GLU A 114 -3.38 -22.81 -7.88
N ASP A 115 -4.04 -23.54 -8.80
CA ASP A 115 -3.68 -23.59 -10.22
C ASP A 115 -4.28 -22.46 -11.04
N LEU A 116 -5.18 -21.65 -10.43
CA LEU A 116 -5.77 -20.51 -11.11
C LEU A 116 -4.84 -19.29 -10.99
N ASN A 117 -4.32 -18.82 -12.11
CA ASN A 117 -3.61 -17.53 -12.13
C ASN A 117 -4.63 -16.37 -11.99
N LYS A 118 -5.19 -16.22 -10.78
CA LYS A 118 -6.14 -15.16 -10.43
C LYS A 118 -5.69 -14.43 -9.16
N PRO A 119 -5.80 -13.10 -9.09
CA PRO A 119 -5.45 -12.37 -7.88
C PRO A 119 -6.49 -12.58 -6.79
N ILE A 120 -6.10 -12.35 -5.53
CA ILE A 120 -7.06 -12.25 -4.43
C ILE A 120 -8.07 -11.14 -4.72
N THR A 121 -9.30 -11.33 -4.26
CA THR A 121 -10.36 -10.34 -4.46
C THR A 121 -10.18 -9.11 -3.55
N ARG A 122 -10.76 -7.98 -3.93
CA ARG A 122 -10.81 -6.78 -3.09
C ARG A 122 -11.46 -7.05 -1.73
N VAL A 123 -12.48 -7.91 -1.69
CA VAL A 123 -13.15 -8.33 -0.45
C VAL A 123 -12.16 -9.08 0.45
N ARG A 124 -11.39 -10.02 -0.13
CA ARG A 124 -10.36 -10.76 0.62
C ARG A 124 -9.29 -9.82 1.18
N ALA A 125 -8.77 -8.90 0.36
CA ALA A 125 -7.82 -7.90 0.83
C ALA A 125 -8.39 -7.05 1.98
N TRP A 126 -9.66 -6.64 1.89
CA TRP A 126 -10.34 -5.91 2.95
C TRP A 126 -10.43 -6.73 4.25
N GLN A 127 -10.82 -8.01 4.17
CA GLN A 127 -10.87 -8.91 5.32
C GLN A 127 -9.51 -9.03 6.00
N MET A 128 -8.45 -9.24 5.22
CA MET A 128 -7.08 -9.37 5.72
C MET A 128 -6.62 -8.10 6.46
N ILE A 129 -6.81 -6.93 5.86
CA ILE A 129 -6.43 -5.64 6.44
C ILE A 129 -7.17 -5.40 7.76
N ASN A 130 -8.47 -5.70 7.82
CA ASN A 130 -9.25 -5.56 9.05
C ASN A 130 -8.81 -6.56 10.14
N ASP A 131 -8.49 -7.80 9.78
CA ASP A 131 -8.01 -8.80 10.72
C ASP A 131 -6.65 -8.40 11.32
N TRP A 132 -5.70 -7.96 10.48
CA TRP A 132 -4.42 -7.45 10.94
C TRP A 132 -4.56 -6.24 11.87
N GLY A 133 -5.42 -5.28 11.49
CA GLY A 133 -5.68 -4.11 12.31
C GLY A 133 -6.27 -4.46 13.67
N ARG A 134 -7.28 -5.33 13.71
CA ARG A 134 -7.89 -5.83 14.94
C ARG A 134 -6.88 -6.51 15.85
N LYS A 135 -6.05 -7.41 15.31
CA LYS A 135 -4.96 -8.08 16.04
C LYS A 135 -3.91 -7.10 16.57
N ALA A 136 -3.73 -5.97 15.92
CA ALA A 136 -2.84 -4.89 16.36
C ALA A 136 -3.52 -3.86 17.29
N GLY A 137 -4.75 -4.11 17.74
CA GLY A 137 -5.47 -3.25 18.67
C GLY A 137 -6.13 -2.02 18.03
N VAL A 138 -6.34 -2.00 16.70
CA VAL A 138 -7.07 -0.92 16.04
C VAL A 138 -8.57 -1.07 16.29
N THR A 139 -9.17 -0.07 16.97
CA THR A 139 -10.58 -0.07 17.39
C THR A 139 -11.51 0.71 16.47
N TYR A 140 -10.95 1.45 15.52
CA TYR A 140 -11.71 2.26 14.55
C TYR A 140 -11.74 1.60 13.16
N ARG A 141 -12.65 2.09 12.32
CA ARG A 141 -12.88 1.52 10.99
C ARG A 141 -11.71 1.74 10.04
N ILE A 142 -11.11 0.65 9.59
CA ILE A 142 -10.08 0.60 8.55
C ILE A 142 -10.54 -0.22 7.34
N GLY A 143 -9.76 -0.23 6.28
CA GLY A 143 -10.03 -1.01 5.08
C GLY A 143 -8.99 -0.76 3.99
N THR A 144 -9.30 -1.15 2.76
CA THR A 144 -8.33 -1.11 1.66
C THR A 144 -7.78 0.30 1.36
N HIS A 145 -8.57 1.35 1.56
CA HIS A 145 -8.12 2.73 1.43
C HIS A 145 -7.21 3.20 2.59
N THR A 146 -7.21 2.47 3.71
CA THR A 146 -6.34 2.79 4.86
C THR A 146 -4.87 2.72 4.48
N LEU A 147 -4.45 1.74 3.66
CA LEU A 147 -3.05 1.60 3.21
C LEU A 147 -2.58 2.89 2.52
N ARG A 148 -3.34 3.36 1.56
CA ARG A 148 -3.05 4.58 0.82
C ARG A 148 -3.12 5.83 1.71
N LYS A 149 -4.02 5.87 2.71
CA LYS A 149 -4.06 6.94 3.70
C LYS A 149 -2.84 6.93 4.62
N VAL A 150 -2.35 5.75 5.00
CA VAL A 150 -1.09 5.59 5.75
C VAL A 150 0.05 6.22 4.96
N PHE A 151 0.23 5.87 3.68
CA PHE A 151 1.24 6.47 2.82
C PHE A 151 1.20 8.01 2.88
N GLY A 152 0.07 8.63 2.53
CA GLY A 152 -0.04 10.07 2.51
C GLY A 152 0.14 10.73 3.90
N THR A 153 -0.36 10.08 4.97
CA THR A 153 -0.20 10.58 6.34
C THR A 153 1.26 10.58 6.77
N PHE A 154 2.01 9.52 6.47
CA PHE A 154 3.42 9.45 6.85
C PHE A 154 4.31 10.30 5.95
N ALA A 155 3.99 10.43 4.67
CA ALA A 155 4.65 11.39 3.78
C ALA A 155 4.50 12.83 4.31
N PHE A 156 3.29 13.22 4.70
CA PHE A 156 3.04 14.53 5.29
C PHE A 156 3.77 14.73 6.63
N LYS A 157 3.77 13.72 7.51
CA LYS A 157 4.54 13.77 8.77
C LYS A 157 6.05 13.88 8.56
N ALA A 158 6.57 13.32 7.47
CA ALA A 158 7.96 13.43 7.08
C ALA A 158 8.32 14.79 6.45
N GLY A 159 7.38 15.75 6.39
CA GLY A 159 7.61 17.09 5.85
C GLY A 159 7.49 17.18 4.33
N ILE A 160 7.03 16.14 3.64
CA ILE A 160 6.81 16.20 2.19
C ILE A 160 5.65 17.16 1.89
N ASP A 161 5.87 18.08 0.95
CA ASP A 161 4.86 19.06 0.56
C ASP A 161 3.58 18.41 0.04
N LEU A 162 2.43 19.01 0.37
CA LEU A 162 1.11 18.51 -0.03
C LEU A 162 0.92 18.46 -1.55
N VAL A 163 1.62 19.30 -2.31
CA VAL A 163 1.58 19.29 -3.77
C VAL A 163 2.14 17.95 -4.26
N TYR A 164 3.34 17.56 -3.83
CA TYR A 164 3.96 16.29 -4.21
C TYR A 164 3.15 15.07 -3.72
N ILE A 165 2.61 15.15 -2.50
CA ILE A 165 1.71 14.08 -2.01
C ILE A 165 0.46 13.99 -2.88
N SER A 166 -0.09 15.12 -3.33
CA SER A 166 -1.27 15.17 -4.19
C SER A 166 -1.01 14.52 -5.55
N GLU A 167 0.12 14.85 -6.16
CA GLU A 167 0.59 14.25 -7.42
C GLU A 167 0.79 12.75 -7.27
N GLU A 168 1.53 12.33 -6.23
CA GLU A 168 1.81 10.93 -5.94
C GLU A 168 0.55 10.13 -5.60
N LEU A 169 -0.48 10.74 -5.06
CA LEU A 169 -1.80 10.15 -4.88
C LEU A 169 -2.70 10.27 -6.14
N GLY A 170 -2.29 10.97 -7.20
CA GLY A 170 -3.11 11.21 -8.39
C GLY A 170 -4.43 11.92 -8.05
N HIS A 171 -4.39 12.88 -7.14
CA HIS A 171 -5.54 13.71 -6.80
C HIS A 171 -5.63 14.89 -7.77
N ARG A 172 -6.84 15.43 -7.99
CA ARG A 172 -7.10 16.55 -8.92
C ARG A 172 -6.49 17.86 -8.45
N ASN A 173 -6.41 18.05 -7.13
CA ASN A 173 -5.84 19.22 -6.50
C ASN A 173 -5.50 18.94 -5.03
N VAL A 174 -4.75 19.84 -4.42
CA VAL A 174 -4.27 19.74 -3.03
C VAL A 174 -5.41 19.71 -2.01
N GLU A 175 -6.54 20.37 -2.28
CA GLU A 175 -7.70 20.38 -1.37
C GLU A 175 -8.28 18.96 -1.18
N VAL A 176 -8.26 18.14 -2.22
CA VAL A 176 -8.64 16.72 -2.10
C VAL A 176 -7.68 16.01 -1.16
N THR A 177 -6.39 16.30 -1.24
CA THR A 177 -5.36 15.71 -0.37
C THR A 177 -5.51 16.16 1.07
N LYS A 178 -5.73 17.45 1.34
CA LYS A 178 -6.02 17.98 2.69
C LYS A 178 -7.19 17.23 3.33
N ARG A 179 -8.32 17.16 2.63
CA ARG A 179 -9.51 16.44 3.11
C ARG A 179 -9.23 14.96 3.30
N TYR A 180 -8.49 14.35 2.39
CA TYR A 180 -8.13 12.94 2.43
C TYR A 180 -7.27 12.59 3.65
N LEU A 181 -6.33 13.47 4.02
CA LEU A 181 -5.47 13.33 5.19
C LEU A 181 -6.13 13.81 6.49
N GLY A 182 -7.29 14.46 6.40
CA GLY A 182 -8.00 15.01 7.54
C GLY A 182 -7.33 16.27 8.11
N ILE A 183 -6.69 17.06 7.25
CA ILE A 183 -6.15 18.37 7.60
C ILE A 183 -7.31 19.36 7.63
N THR A 184 -7.65 19.86 8.82
CA THR A 184 -8.76 20.79 9.04
C THR A 184 -8.27 22.24 9.09
N LYS A 185 -9.20 23.19 8.91
CA LYS A 185 -8.92 24.62 9.14
C LYS A 185 -8.41 24.90 10.56
N GLU A 186 -8.92 24.14 11.54
CA GLU A 186 -8.47 24.24 12.94
C GLU A 186 -7.01 23.78 13.10
N ALA A 187 -6.63 22.66 12.46
CA ALA A 187 -5.26 22.20 12.45
C ALA A 187 -4.32 23.23 11.81
N THR A 188 -4.76 23.88 10.71
CA THR A 188 -4.01 24.96 10.08
C THR A 188 -3.87 26.16 11.02
N ARG A 189 -4.97 26.62 11.66
CA ARG A 189 -4.91 27.73 12.63
C ARG A 189 -3.98 27.42 13.80
N LYS A 190 -4.00 26.18 14.30
CA LYS A 190 -3.11 25.76 15.39
C LYS A 190 -1.64 25.79 14.96
N ALA A 191 -1.34 25.37 13.73
CA ALA A 191 0.03 25.38 13.21
C ALA A 191 0.63 26.79 13.08
N PHE A 192 -0.22 27.80 12.88
CA PHE A 192 0.20 29.22 12.80
C PHE A 192 0.09 29.98 14.13
N LYS A 193 -0.35 29.34 15.23
CA LYS A 193 -0.58 30.02 16.49
C LYS A 193 0.68 30.69 17.09
N ASP A 194 1.82 30.02 16.88
CA ASP A 194 3.10 30.43 17.45
C ASP A 194 4.08 30.89 16.34
N PHE A 195 3.54 31.27 15.15
CA PHE A 195 4.36 31.75 14.04
C PHE A 195 4.50 33.26 14.13
N GLU A 196 5.73 33.74 14.35
CA GLU A 196 6.17 35.14 14.33
C GLU A 196 7.28 35.30 13.28
N ILE A 197 7.33 36.48 12.63
CA ILE A 197 8.39 36.87 11.68
C ILE A 197 9.39 37.78 12.39
#